data_bba5267a50beaea3788476fe380e6928
#
_entry.id   bba5267a50beaea3788476fe380e6928
#
_cell.length_a   1.000
_cell.length_b   1.000
_cell.length_c   1.000
_cell.angle_alpha   90.00
_cell.angle_beta   90.00
_cell.angle_gamma   90.00
#
_symmetry.space_group_name_H-M   'P 1'
#
loop_
_entity.id
_entity.type
_entity.pdbx_description
1 polymer ?
#
loop_
_entity_poly.entity_id
_entity_poly.type
_entity_poly.pdbx_seq_one_letter_code
_entity_poly.pdbx_strand_id
1 'polypeptide(L)'
;MTKKVESNLSEERNYFKPFNYPWAYEAWLKHEQSHWLHTEVPMSEDVKDWKKKLSKEEKTFLTQIFRFFTQGDIDVAGGYVKNYLPYFPQPEVRMMLTGFAAREALHIAAYSHLIETLGLPETTYNEFLEYEAMREKHDYVMEISNKNTTRENTATHIAVFSAFTEGMQLFSSFIMLLNFARHGKMKGMGQIITWSIVDETQHAESMVKLFRTYIEENREIWNDELKGRIYTIAERMVQLEDKFIDLAFGVNEMEGLSSEDVKKYIRYIADRRLISLGLKGVFKVKKNPLPWVEEMINAPTHTNFFENRATDYAKGALSGNWGDVWAH
;
A
#
# COMPACT_ATOMS: atom_id res chain seq x y z
N MET A 1 29.68 -24.24 22.78
CA MET A 1 28.53 -24.37 21.84
C MET A 1 27.34 -23.67 22.47
N THR A 2 27.09 -22.43 22.13
CA THR A 2 25.90 -21.69 22.53
C THR A 2 24.70 -22.34 21.85
N LYS A 3 23.76 -22.88 22.63
CA LYS A 3 22.48 -23.34 22.09
C LYS A 3 21.87 -22.20 21.29
N LYS A 4 21.66 -22.43 19.97
CA LYS A 4 20.87 -21.55 19.14
C LYS A 4 19.48 -21.54 19.79
N VAL A 5 19.10 -20.45 20.42
CA VAL A 5 17.75 -20.26 20.91
C VAL A 5 16.88 -20.31 19.65
N GLU A 6 15.99 -21.29 19.57
CA GLU A 6 15.00 -21.34 18.48
C GLU A 6 14.16 -20.07 18.64
N SER A 7 14.41 -19.10 17.76
CA SER A 7 13.65 -17.85 17.73
C SER A 7 12.30 -18.13 17.10
N ASN A 8 11.22 -17.68 17.72
CA ASN A 8 9.85 -17.80 17.21
C ASN A 8 9.28 -16.39 17.08
N LEU A 9 8.69 -16.09 15.93
CA LEU A 9 8.05 -14.80 15.64
C LEU A 9 6.99 -14.41 16.68
N SER A 10 6.32 -15.41 17.29
CA SER A 10 5.23 -15.21 18.26
C SER A 10 5.70 -15.14 19.71
N GLU A 11 6.98 -15.33 20.00
CA GLU A 11 7.52 -15.32 21.36
C GLU A 11 7.95 -13.93 21.79
N GLU A 12 7.53 -13.52 23.00
CA GLU A 12 7.97 -12.26 23.58
C GLU A 12 9.45 -12.31 24.01
N ARG A 13 10.08 -11.16 23.93
CA ARG A 13 11.46 -10.97 24.32
C ARG A 13 11.62 -9.64 25.07
N ASN A 14 12.27 -9.68 26.23
CA ASN A 14 12.45 -8.54 27.12
C ASN A 14 13.67 -7.65 26.76
N TYR A 15 14.35 -7.93 25.67
CA TYR A 15 15.51 -7.18 25.20
C TYR A 15 15.44 -7.04 23.67
N PHE A 16 15.99 -5.94 23.14
CA PHE A 16 15.86 -5.67 21.71
C PHE A 16 17.04 -6.18 20.88
N LYS A 17 18.20 -6.49 21.48
CA LYS A 17 19.36 -7.06 20.77
C LYS A 17 19.93 -8.29 21.48
N PRO A 18 20.51 -9.23 20.70
CA PRO A 18 20.63 -9.26 19.24
C PRO A 18 19.30 -9.46 18.55
N PHE A 19 19.14 -8.95 17.31
CA PHE A 19 17.95 -9.19 16.51
C PHE A 19 17.89 -10.64 16.03
N ASN A 20 16.72 -11.28 16.19
CA ASN A 20 16.47 -12.63 15.67
C ASN A 20 16.09 -12.60 14.21
N TYR A 21 15.47 -11.50 13.76
CA TYR A 21 15.00 -11.25 12.40
C TYR A 21 15.64 -9.97 11.84
N PRO A 22 16.97 -9.95 11.57
CA PRO A 22 17.67 -8.75 11.10
C PRO A 22 17.03 -8.13 9.85
N TRP A 23 16.44 -8.95 8.99
CA TRP A 23 15.75 -8.50 7.78
C TRP A 23 14.57 -7.55 8.08
N ALA A 24 13.88 -7.73 9.22
CA ALA A 24 12.78 -6.84 9.60
C ALA A 24 13.31 -5.46 10.03
N TYR A 25 14.43 -5.43 10.75
CA TYR A 25 15.13 -4.19 11.05
C TYR A 25 15.64 -3.48 9.78
N GLU A 26 16.20 -4.22 8.84
CA GLU A 26 16.67 -3.68 7.55
C GLU A 26 15.50 -3.11 6.73
N ALA A 27 14.36 -3.81 6.71
CA ALA A 27 13.14 -3.33 6.06
C ALA A 27 12.64 -2.03 6.71
N TRP A 28 12.58 -1.96 8.04
CA TRP A 28 12.24 -0.74 8.76
C TRP A 28 13.21 0.40 8.42
N LEU A 29 14.52 0.16 8.46
CA LEU A 29 15.52 1.19 8.19
C LEU A 29 15.41 1.72 6.75
N LYS A 30 15.24 0.84 5.77
CA LYS A 30 15.01 1.23 4.37
C LYS A 30 13.75 2.09 4.22
N HIS A 31 12.69 1.73 4.94
CA HIS A 31 11.43 2.46 4.93
C HIS A 31 11.57 3.87 5.53
N GLU A 32 12.28 4.01 6.66
CA GLU A 32 12.57 5.32 7.25
C GLU A 32 13.42 6.22 6.35
N GLN A 33 14.32 5.61 5.56
CA GLN A 33 15.16 6.34 4.60
C GLN A 33 14.39 6.85 3.38
N SER A 34 13.21 6.30 3.09
CA SER A 34 12.32 6.74 2.01
C SER A 34 11.24 7.71 2.48
N HIS A 35 11.54 8.51 3.52
CA HIS A 35 10.58 9.47 4.06
C HIS A 35 10.23 10.59 3.06
N TRP A 36 8.95 10.93 3.01
CA TRP A 36 8.41 12.05 2.25
C TRP A 36 7.21 12.67 2.98
N LEU A 37 6.83 13.89 2.61
CA LEU A 37 5.62 14.56 3.10
C LEU A 37 4.78 15.06 1.91
N HIS A 38 3.47 14.96 2.03
CA HIS A 38 2.53 15.44 1.01
C HIS A 38 2.68 16.94 0.73
N THR A 39 3.12 17.73 1.71
CA THR A 39 3.39 19.16 1.59
C THR A 39 4.59 19.50 0.70
N GLU A 40 5.42 18.53 0.34
CA GLU A 40 6.55 18.71 -0.57
C GLU A 40 6.10 18.71 -2.05
N VAL A 41 4.87 18.26 -2.32
CA VAL A 41 4.35 18.14 -3.68
C VAL A 41 3.60 19.41 -4.08
N PRO A 42 4.07 20.16 -5.12
CA PRO A 42 3.37 21.32 -5.61
C PRO A 42 2.11 20.95 -6.39
N MET A 43 0.93 21.35 -5.89
CA MET A 43 -0.38 21.01 -6.47
C MET A 43 -0.97 22.11 -7.36
N SER A 44 -0.28 23.23 -7.56
CA SER A 44 -0.84 24.38 -8.30
C SER A 44 -1.17 24.07 -9.76
N GLU A 45 -0.37 23.23 -10.42
CA GLU A 45 -0.64 22.79 -11.79
C GLU A 45 -1.82 21.80 -11.85
N ASP A 46 -1.95 20.92 -10.86
CA ASP A 46 -3.08 19.98 -10.75
C ASP A 46 -4.41 20.74 -10.61
N VAL A 47 -4.44 21.81 -9.83
CA VAL A 47 -5.63 22.68 -9.73
C VAL A 47 -5.97 23.32 -11.09
N LYS A 48 -4.96 23.75 -11.86
CA LYS A 48 -5.18 24.29 -13.21
C LYS A 48 -5.69 23.23 -14.18
N ASP A 49 -5.08 22.05 -14.14
CA ASP A 49 -5.48 20.92 -14.97
C ASP A 49 -6.91 20.50 -14.64
N TRP A 50 -7.24 20.33 -13.34
CA TRP A 50 -8.58 20.04 -12.87
C TRP A 50 -9.62 21.05 -13.38
N LYS A 51 -9.33 22.35 -13.29
CA LYS A 51 -10.28 23.41 -13.68
C LYS A 51 -10.42 23.59 -15.18
N LYS A 52 -9.34 23.43 -15.96
CA LYS A 52 -9.25 23.92 -17.35
C LYS A 52 -8.93 22.86 -18.40
N LYS A 53 -8.19 21.78 -18.05
CA LYS A 53 -7.73 20.78 -19.03
C LYS A 53 -8.56 19.51 -19.01
N LEU A 54 -8.99 19.05 -17.82
CA LEU A 54 -9.70 17.79 -17.70
C LEU A 54 -11.14 17.92 -18.22
N SER A 55 -11.56 16.94 -19.01
CA SER A 55 -12.95 16.79 -19.42
C SER A 55 -13.85 16.42 -18.24
N LYS A 56 -15.16 16.46 -18.43
CA LYS A 56 -16.12 16.04 -17.41
C LYS A 56 -15.98 14.54 -17.10
N GLU A 57 -15.74 13.75 -18.13
CA GLU A 57 -15.55 12.30 -18.06
C GLU A 57 -14.29 11.97 -17.27
N GLU A 58 -13.15 12.63 -17.55
CA GLU A 58 -11.90 12.47 -16.82
C GLU A 58 -12.05 12.82 -15.32
N LYS A 59 -12.76 13.91 -15.01
CA LYS A 59 -13.05 14.27 -13.62
C LYS A 59 -13.92 13.24 -12.92
N THR A 60 -14.94 12.71 -13.60
CA THR A 60 -15.80 11.66 -13.05
C THR A 60 -14.98 10.41 -12.78
N PHE A 61 -14.13 10.00 -13.72
CA PHE A 61 -13.23 8.87 -13.57
C PHE A 61 -12.29 9.01 -12.35
N LEU A 62 -11.60 10.14 -12.24
CA LEU A 62 -10.71 10.42 -11.10
C LEU A 62 -11.47 10.43 -9.77
N THR A 63 -12.68 11.02 -9.75
CA THR A 63 -13.48 11.09 -8.53
C THR A 63 -13.88 9.69 -8.04
N GLN A 64 -14.17 8.74 -8.94
CA GLN A 64 -14.45 7.35 -8.56
C GLN A 64 -13.24 6.69 -7.87
N ILE A 65 -12.04 6.94 -8.39
CA ILE A 65 -10.82 6.39 -7.80
C ILE A 65 -10.53 7.05 -6.44
N PHE A 66 -10.70 8.36 -6.33
CA PHE A 66 -10.48 9.08 -5.06
C PHE A 66 -11.40 8.58 -3.94
N ARG A 67 -12.65 8.27 -4.23
CA ARG A 67 -13.58 7.64 -3.25
C ARG A 67 -13.04 6.35 -2.69
N PHE A 68 -12.36 5.54 -3.49
CA PHE A 68 -11.76 4.30 -3.02
C PHE A 68 -10.62 4.55 -2.01
N PHE A 69 -9.75 5.52 -2.25
CA PHE A 69 -8.65 5.85 -1.35
C PHE A 69 -9.09 6.44 0.00
N THR A 70 -10.29 7.00 0.10
CA THR A 70 -10.77 7.57 1.36
C THR A 70 -10.97 6.52 2.47
N GLN A 71 -11.06 5.24 2.13
CA GLN A 71 -11.26 4.15 3.08
C GLN A 71 -10.10 3.14 3.09
N GLY A 72 -9.48 2.88 1.93
CA GLY A 72 -8.51 1.80 1.77
C GLY A 72 -7.39 1.84 2.81
N ASP A 73 -6.73 2.97 2.96
CA ASP A 73 -5.58 3.12 3.86
C ASP A 73 -5.97 3.11 5.35
N ILE A 74 -7.21 3.49 5.68
CA ILE A 74 -7.75 3.35 7.05
C ILE A 74 -7.83 1.86 7.41
N ASP A 75 -8.31 1.03 6.49
CA ASP A 75 -8.44 -0.42 6.71
C ASP A 75 -7.06 -1.09 6.79
N VAL A 76 -6.11 -0.69 5.96
CA VAL A 76 -4.73 -1.20 5.97
C VAL A 76 -4.03 -0.82 7.28
N ALA A 77 -4.06 0.46 7.68
CA ALA A 77 -3.52 0.91 8.97
C ALA A 77 -4.15 0.16 10.15
N GLY A 78 -5.47 0.00 10.13
CA GLY A 78 -6.21 -0.79 11.09
C GLY A 78 -5.78 -2.25 11.15
N GLY A 79 -5.47 -2.85 9.99
CA GLY A 79 -4.94 -4.20 9.86
C GLY A 79 -3.60 -4.38 10.57
N TYR A 80 -2.65 -3.47 10.37
CA TYR A 80 -1.36 -3.48 11.06
C TYR A 80 -1.53 -3.45 12.59
N VAL A 81 -2.36 -2.56 13.10
CA VAL A 81 -2.56 -2.36 14.54
C VAL A 81 -3.31 -3.51 15.19
N LYS A 82 -4.39 -4.00 14.55
CA LYS A 82 -5.29 -5.00 15.12
C LYS A 82 -4.83 -6.43 14.87
N ASN A 83 -4.27 -6.71 13.67
CA ASN A 83 -4.06 -8.07 13.19
C ASN A 83 -2.59 -8.50 13.23
N TYR A 84 -1.61 -7.58 13.27
CA TYR A 84 -0.20 -7.97 13.22
C TYR A 84 0.59 -7.60 14.48
N LEU A 85 0.53 -6.35 14.92
CA LEU A 85 1.29 -5.91 16.11
C LEU A 85 1.04 -6.75 17.37
N PRO A 86 -0.18 -7.25 17.65
CA PRO A 86 -0.40 -8.12 18.81
C PRO A 86 0.25 -9.51 18.67
N TYR A 87 0.43 -10.02 17.44
CA TYR A 87 0.89 -11.39 17.18
C TYR A 87 2.39 -11.53 16.98
N PHE A 88 3.08 -10.44 16.62
CA PHE A 88 4.51 -10.45 16.33
C PHE A 88 5.26 -9.56 17.33
N PRO A 89 5.52 -10.08 18.55
CA PRO A 89 6.10 -9.29 19.64
C PRO A 89 7.62 -9.07 19.52
N GLN A 90 8.29 -9.65 18.54
CA GLN A 90 9.73 -9.45 18.33
C GLN A 90 10.03 -7.97 18.03
N PRO A 91 10.98 -7.32 18.74
CA PRO A 91 11.20 -5.88 18.66
C PRO A 91 11.42 -5.35 17.23
N GLU A 92 12.27 -6.01 16.44
CA GLU A 92 12.59 -5.62 15.07
C GLU A 92 11.39 -5.78 14.12
N VAL A 93 10.54 -6.78 14.35
CA VAL A 93 9.30 -6.98 13.58
C VAL A 93 8.28 -5.91 13.97
N ARG A 94 8.13 -5.58 15.25
CA ARG A 94 7.28 -4.48 15.71
C ARG A 94 7.74 -3.14 15.17
N MET A 95 9.06 -2.87 15.11
CA MET A 95 9.59 -1.65 14.49
C MET A 95 9.12 -1.54 13.03
N MET A 96 9.28 -2.59 12.25
CA MET A 96 8.84 -2.64 10.84
C MET A 96 7.33 -2.41 10.72
N LEU A 97 6.52 -3.16 11.43
CA LEU A 97 5.05 -3.06 11.37
C LEU A 97 4.54 -1.69 11.84
N THR A 98 5.17 -1.10 12.86
CA THR A 98 4.81 0.24 13.35
C THR A 98 5.18 1.31 12.33
N GLY A 99 6.34 1.20 11.68
CA GLY A 99 6.75 2.10 10.61
C GLY A 99 5.77 2.07 9.44
N PHE A 100 5.35 0.89 9.02
CA PHE A 100 4.36 0.71 7.94
C PHE A 100 3.00 1.31 8.34
N ALA A 101 2.48 0.98 9.53
CA ALA A 101 1.24 1.58 10.03
C ALA A 101 1.28 3.11 10.10
N ALA A 102 2.43 3.69 10.47
CA ALA A 102 2.61 5.14 10.49
C ALA A 102 2.63 5.74 9.07
N ARG A 103 3.13 5.01 8.09
CA ARG A 103 3.16 5.44 6.68
C ARG A 103 1.75 5.51 6.08
N GLU A 104 0.84 4.62 6.46
CA GLU A 104 -0.56 4.70 6.04
C GLU A 104 -1.22 6.01 6.49
N ALA A 105 -0.86 6.55 7.65
CA ALA A 105 -1.33 7.86 8.08
C ALA A 105 -0.83 8.99 7.14
N LEU A 106 0.36 8.86 6.57
CA LEU A 106 0.86 9.80 5.56
C LEU A 106 0.10 9.66 4.23
N HIS A 107 -0.21 8.43 3.79
CA HIS A 107 -1.04 8.20 2.60
C HIS A 107 -2.42 8.84 2.76
N ILE A 108 -3.10 8.63 3.88
CA ILE A 108 -4.38 9.28 4.22
C ILE A 108 -4.25 10.80 4.12
N ALA A 109 -3.20 11.39 4.72
CA ALA A 109 -2.98 12.83 4.67
C ALA A 109 -2.72 13.33 3.24
N ALA A 110 -1.98 12.57 2.43
CA ALA A 110 -1.67 12.93 1.05
C ALA A 110 -2.90 12.90 0.14
N TYR A 111 -3.74 11.89 0.26
CA TYR A 111 -4.99 11.79 -0.52
C TYR A 111 -6.03 12.80 -0.05
N SER A 112 -6.12 13.07 1.25
CA SER A 112 -6.95 14.15 1.79
C SER A 112 -6.52 15.49 1.22
N HIS A 113 -5.23 15.79 1.26
CA HIS A 113 -4.66 17.02 0.70
C HIS A 113 -4.95 17.17 -0.81
N LEU A 114 -4.86 16.08 -1.57
CA LEU A 114 -5.20 16.05 -3.00
C LEU A 114 -6.69 16.42 -3.21
N ILE A 115 -7.61 15.74 -2.52
CA ILE A 115 -9.05 15.93 -2.64
C ILE A 115 -9.45 17.36 -2.25
N GLU A 116 -8.95 17.88 -1.13
CA GLU A 116 -9.20 19.24 -0.65
C GLU A 116 -8.66 20.30 -1.61
N THR A 117 -7.42 20.12 -2.10
CA THR A 117 -6.77 21.06 -3.02
C THR A 117 -7.51 21.17 -4.35
N LEU A 118 -8.12 20.09 -4.84
CA LEU A 118 -8.97 20.07 -6.03
C LEU A 118 -10.35 20.68 -5.79
N GLY A 119 -10.73 20.89 -4.53
CA GLY A 119 -12.02 21.47 -4.15
C GLY A 119 -13.19 20.51 -4.33
N LEU A 120 -12.95 19.20 -4.12
CA LEU A 120 -14.00 18.19 -4.11
C LEU A 120 -14.84 18.31 -2.82
N PRO A 121 -16.14 17.98 -2.87
CA PRO A 121 -16.99 18.09 -1.71
C PRO A 121 -16.65 17.04 -0.64
N GLU A 122 -16.90 17.35 0.63
CA GLU A 122 -16.68 16.43 1.76
C GLU A 122 -17.47 15.11 1.62
N THR A 123 -18.57 15.11 0.89
CA THR A 123 -19.34 13.89 0.60
C THR A 123 -18.51 12.84 -0.13
N THR A 124 -17.46 13.24 -0.86
CA THR A 124 -16.53 12.31 -1.52
C THR A 124 -15.91 11.32 -0.56
N TYR A 125 -15.70 11.70 0.71
CA TYR A 125 -15.08 10.83 1.73
C TYR A 125 -16.00 9.73 2.24
N ASN A 126 -17.33 9.91 2.21
CA ASN A 126 -18.27 8.94 2.74
C ASN A 126 -19.12 8.23 1.66
N GLU A 127 -19.02 8.65 0.42
CA GLU A 127 -19.73 8.02 -0.72
C GLU A 127 -19.16 6.63 -1.10
N PHE A 128 -18.01 6.25 -0.56
CA PHE A 128 -17.35 4.98 -0.83
C PHE A 128 -18.28 3.77 -0.70
N LEU A 129 -19.04 3.67 0.38
CA LEU A 129 -19.95 2.55 0.66
C LEU A 129 -21.27 2.59 -0.12
N GLU A 130 -21.55 3.65 -0.85
CA GLU A 130 -22.71 3.74 -1.71
C GLU A 130 -22.55 2.92 -3.01
N TYR A 131 -21.30 2.66 -3.41
CA TYR A 131 -20.97 1.90 -4.60
C TYR A 131 -20.80 0.42 -4.27
N GLU A 132 -21.64 -0.44 -4.86
CA GLU A 132 -21.66 -1.87 -4.59
C GLU A 132 -20.27 -2.53 -4.79
N ALA A 133 -19.58 -2.20 -5.90
CA ALA A 133 -18.25 -2.75 -6.19
C ALA A 133 -17.20 -2.38 -5.14
N MET A 134 -17.26 -1.17 -4.60
CA MET A 134 -16.36 -0.72 -3.54
C MET A 134 -16.69 -1.39 -2.21
N ARG A 135 -17.99 -1.46 -1.87
CA ARG A 135 -18.46 -2.12 -0.65
C ARG A 135 -18.15 -3.61 -0.64
N GLU A 136 -18.42 -4.35 -1.72
CA GLU A 136 -18.09 -5.77 -1.80
C GLU A 136 -16.59 -6.03 -1.61
N LYS A 137 -15.74 -5.18 -2.18
CA LYS A 137 -14.28 -5.26 -2.04
C LYS A 137 -13.85 -5.05 -0.59
N HIS A 138 -14.37 -4.03 0.07
CA HIS A 138 -14.12 -3.73 1.48
C HIS A 138 -14.62 -4.87 2.39
N ASP A 139 -15.89 -5.25 2.26
CA ASP A 139 -16.52 -6.24 3.12
C ASP A 139 -15.80 -7.60 3.05
N TYR A 140 -15.32 -7.99 1.87
CA TYR A 140 -14.60 -9.23 1.69
C TYR A 140 -13.27 -9.25 2.45
N VAL A 141 -12.51 -8.17 2.41
CA VAL A 141 -11.25 -8.04 3.16
C VAL A 141 -11.54 -8.04 4.66
N MET A 142 -12.57 -7.32 5.11
CA MET A 142 -12.95 -7.25 6.52
C MET A 142 -13.49 -8.58 7.04
N GLU A 143 -14.21 -9.36 6.24
CA GLU A 143 -14.64 -10.71 6.62
C GLU A 143 -13.45 -11.63 6.93
N ILE A 144 -12.40 -11.56 6.13
CA ILE A 144 -11.18 -12.33 6.36
C ILE A 144 -10.49 -11.86 7.63
N SER A 145 -10.41 -10.55 7.86
CA SER A 145 -9.74 -9.93 9.02
C SER A 145 -10.38 -10.29 10.36
N ASN A 146 -11.70 -10.50 10.36
CA ASN A 146 -12.47 -10.76 11.58
C ASN A 146 -12.47 -12.23 12.01
N LYS A 147 -11.77 -13.12 11.31
CA LYS A 147 -11.69 -14.54 11.68
C LYS A 147 -10.79 -14.74 12.89
N ASN A 148 -11.18 -15.72 13.74
CA ASN A 148 -10.40 -16.10 14.91
C ASN A 148 -8.93 -16.41 14.58
N THR A 149 -8.03 -16.09 15.49
CA THR A 149 -6.58 -16.26 15.37
C THR A 149 -6.15 -17.69 15.58
N THR A 150 -6.30 -18.50 14.54
CA THR A 150 -5.52 -19.73 14.41
C THR A 150 -4.24 -19.44 13.62
N ARG A 151 -3.27 -20.36 13.65
CA ARG A 151 -2.03 -20.22 12.85
C ARG A 151 -2.32 -20.08 11.36
N GLU A 152 -3.28 -20.85 10.83
CA GLU A 152 -3.73 -20.82 9.44
C GLU A 152 -4.40 -19.50 9.11
N ASN A 153 -5.23 -18.97 10.00
CA ASN A 153 -5.87 -17.67 9.80
C ASN A 153 -4.85 -16.53 9.85
N THR A 154 -3.88 -16.58 10.76
CA THR A 154 -2.77 -15.61 10.80
C THR A 154 -2.00 -15.62 9.49
N ALA A 155 -1.62 -16.80 8.98
CA ALA A 155 -0.97 -16.94 7.68
C ALA A 155 -1.84 -16.40 6.54
N THR A 156 -3.15 -16.68 6.56
CA THR A 156 -4.11 -16.16 5.58
C THR A 156 -4.20 -14.64 5.64
N HIS A 157 -4.27 -14.04 6.83
CA HIS A 157 -4.32 -12.59 7.00
C HIS A 157 -3.08 -11.92 6.43
N ILE A 158 -1.88 -12.42 6.75
CA ILE A 158 -0.63 -11.85 6.19
C ILE A 158 -0.66 -11.92 4.66
N ALA A 159 -1.02 -13.08 4.08
CA ALA A 159 -1.08 -13.24 2.64
C ALA A 159 -2.09 -12.30 1.97
N VAL A 160 -3.28 -12.14 2.58
CA VAL A 160 -4.37 -11.31 2.02
C VAL A 160 -4.00 -9.83 2.05
N PHE A 161 -3.63 -9.31 3.21
CA PHE A 161 -3.34 -7.87 3.33
C PHE A 161 -2.08 -7.48 2.58
N SER A 162 -0.98 -8.20 2.76
CA SER A 162 0.29 -7.82 2.15
C SER A 162 0.35 -8.10 0.65
N ALA A 163 0.03 -9.34 0.25
CA ALA A 163 0.21 -9.70 -1.15
C ALA A 163 -0.94 -9.24 -2.04
N PHE A 164 -2.18 -9.25 -1.53
CA PHE A 164 -3.34 -8.99 -2.38
C PHE A 164 -4.01 -7.64 -2.12
N THR A 165 -4.05 -7.11 -0.90
CA THR A 165 -4.59 -5.76 -0.67
C THR A 165 -3.56 -4.70 -1.06
N GLU A 166 -2.44 -4.58 -0.35
CA GLU A 166 -1.39 -3.60 -0.65
C GLU A 166 -0.65 -3.92 -1.95
N GLY A 167 -0.33 -5.20 -2.16
CA GLY A 167 0.48 -5.65 -3.29
C GLY A 167 -0.25 -5.81 -4.63
N MET A 168 -1.58 -5.72 -4.68
CA MET A 168 -2.37 -5.93 -5.90
C MET A 168 -3.55 -4.97 -6.04
N GLN A 169 -4.47 -4.90 -5.07
CA GLN A 169 -5.72 -4.15 -5.23
C GLN A 169 -5.53 -2.63 -5.31
N LEU A 170 -4.51 -2.07 -4.67
CA LEU A 170 -4.19 -0.65 -4.80
C LEU A 170 -3.60 -0.33 -6.19
N PHE A 171 -2.96 -1.31 -6.82
CA PHE A 171 -2.25 -1.08 -8.08
C PHE A 171 -3.15 -0.75 -9.27
N SER A 172 -4.40 -1.21 -9.32
CA SER A 172 -5.32 -0.78 -10.37
C SER A 172 -5.57 0.73 -10.32
N SER A 173 -5.83 1.24 -9.12
CA SER A 173 -6.02 2.67 -8.89
C SER A 173 -4.77 3.46 -9.22
N PHE A 174 -3.60 3.00 -8.77
CA PHE A 174 -2.32 3.66 -9.06
C PHE A 174 -2.06 3.77 -10.55
N ILE A 175 -2.27 2.72 -11.31
CA ILE A 175 -2.07 2.73 -12.77
C ILE A 175 -3.01 3.70 -13.45
N MET A 176 -4.28 3.68 -13.07
CA MET A 176 -5.29 4.58 -13.62
C MET A 176 -4.94 6.05 -13.34
N LEU A 177 -4.43 6.37 -12.14
CA LEU A 177 -3.99 7.72 -11.79
C LEU A 177 -2.69 8.11 -12.50
N LEU A 178 -1.70 7.21 -12.56
CA LEU A 178 -0.44 7.47 -13.24
C LEU A 178 -0.61 7.71 -14.75
N ASN A 179 -1.65 7.15 -15.36
CA ASN A 179 -1.94 7.39 -16.77
C ASN A 179 -2.18 8.87 -17.08
N PHE A 180 -2.75 9.64 -16.15
CA PHE A 180 -2.88 11.10 -16.30
C PHE A 180 -1.52 11.78 -16.29
N ALA A 181 -0.64 11.43 -15.36
CA ALA A 181 0.71 12.00 -15.28
C ALA A 181 1.54 11.65 -16.53
N ARG A 182 1.39 10.43 -17.06
CA ARG A 182 1.98 9.97 -18.30
C ARG A 182 1.60 10.86 -19.50
N HIS A 183 0.37 11.38 -19.52
CA HIS A 183 -0.11 12.29 -20.56
C HIS A 183 0.04 13.78 -20.18
N GLY A 184 0.89 14.09 -19.20
CA GLY A 184 1.23 15.46 -18.81
C GLY A 184 0.13 16.21 -18.05
N LYS A 185 -0.84 15.47 -17.47
CA LYS A 185 -1.93 15.98 -16.63
C LYS A 185 -1.74 15.52 -15.18
N MET A 186 -2.18 16.33 -14.21
CA MET A 186 -2.21 15.94 -12.79
C MET A 186 -0.84 15.44 -12.27
N LYS A 187 0.23 16.18 -12.53
CA LYS A 187 1.60 15.74 -12.24
C LYS A 187 1.91 15.65 -10.74
N GLY A 188 1.34 16.53 -9.93
CA GLY A 188 1.48 16.48 -8.47
C GLY A 188 0.80 15.22 -7.91
N MET A 189 -0.42 14.91 -8.35
CA MET A 189 -1.07 13.64 -8.06
C MET A 189 -0.18 12.46 -8.47
N GLY A 190 0.39 12.48 -9.68
CA GLY A 190 1.30 11.44 -10.17
C GLY A 190 2.52 11.25 -9.28
N GLN A 191 3.06 12.34 -8.70
CA GLN A 191 4.18 12.27 -7.76
C GLN A 191 3.78 11.60 -6.44
N ILE A 192 2.64 11.99 -5.86
CA ILE A 192 2.09 11.33 -4.66
C ILE A 192 1.93 9.83 -4.91
N ILE A 193 1.30 9.46 -6.03
CA ILE A 193 1.07 8.06 -6.39
C ILE A 193 2.38 7.30 -6.59
N THR A 194 3.38 7.89 -7.24
CA THR A 194 4.70 7.24 -7.41
C THR A 194 5.35 6.94 -6.07
N TRP A 195 5.32 7.86 -5.13
CA TRP A 195 5.86 7.64 -3.79
C TRP A 195 5.07 6.59 -3.00
N SER A 196 3.73 6.63 -3.08
CA SER A 196 2.89 5.60 -2.47
C SER A 196 3.19 4.20 -3.02
N ILE A 197 3.36 4.04 -4.34
CA ILE A 197 3.72 2.74 -4.95
C ILE A 197 5.05 2.21 -4.41
N VAL A 198 6.04 3.06 -4.19
CA VAL A 198 7.34 2.65 -3.61
C VAL A 198 7.13 2.13 -2.20
N ASP A 199 6.33 2.81 -1.37
CA ASP A 199 6.01 2.38 -0.02
C ASP A 199 5.24 1.06 -0.03
N GLU A 200 4.16 0.94 -0.79
CA GLU A 200 3.34 -0.26 -0.89
C GLU A 200 4.11 -1.48 -1.44
N THR A 201 5.04 -1.23 -2.36
CA THR A 201 5.91 -2.30 -2.85
C THR A 201 6.81 -2.82 -1.72
N GLN A 202 7.37 -1.91 -0.92
CA GLN A 202 8.22 -2.28 0.21
C GLN A 202 7.43 -2.97 1.32
N HIS A 203 6.21 -2.50 1.62
CA HIS A 203 5.29 -3.14 2.56
C HIS A 203 5.00 -4.59 2.11
N ALA A 204 4.52 -4.76 0.89
CA ALA A 204 4.18 -6.07 0.35
C ALA A 204 5.37 -7.04 0.34
N GLU A 205 6.57 -6.60 -0.07
CA GLU A 205 7.77 -7.44 -0.08
C GLU A 205 8.19 -7.88 1.33
N SER A 206 8.16 -6.96 2.28
CA SER A 206 8.55 -7.22 3.66
C SER A 206 7.54 -8.13 4.37
N MET A 207 6.25 -7.92 4.12
CA MET A 207 5.18 -8.75 4.68
C MET A 207 5.15 -10.15 4.04
N VAL A 208 5.46 -10.29 2.76
CA VAL A 208 5.68 -11.60 2.13
C VAL A 208 6.86 -12.33 2.79
N LYS A 209 7.92 -11.60 3.18
CA LYS A 209 9.02 -12.19 3.94
C LYS A 209 8.58 -12.62 5.34
N LEU A 210 7.75 -11.82 6.00
CA LEU A 210 7.12 -12.21 7.28
C LEU A 210 6.27 -13.48 7.12
N PHE A 211 5.43 -13.55 6.08
CA PHE A 211 4.65 -14.73 5.75
C PHE A 211 5.54 -15.98 5.59
N ARG A 212 6.58 -15.87 4.77
CA ARG A 212 7.48 -16.99 4.52
C ARG A 212 8.20 -17.46 5.80
N THR A 213 8.69 -16.52 6.59
CA THR A 213 9.31 -16.83 7.89
C THR A 213 8.31 -17.52 8.82
N TYR A 214 7.07 -17.02 8.85
CA TYR A 214 6.00 -17.62 9.66
C TYR A 214 5.67 -19.05 9.22
N ILE A 215 5.60 -19.31 7.91
CA ILE A 215 5.40 -20.66 7.36
C ILE A 215 6.61 -21.58 7.66
N GLU A 216 7.84 -21.06 7.58
CA GLU A 216 9.05 -21.84 7.91
C GLU A 216 9.07 -22.30 9.37
N GLU A 217 8.55 -21.48 10.29
CA GLU A 217 8.43 -21.81 11.72
C GLU A 217 7.21 -22.68 12.04
N ASN A 218 6.20 -22.72 11.15
CA ASN A 218 4.95 -23.46 11.32
C ASN A 218 4.66 -24.36 10.10
N ARG A 219 5.60 -25.21 9.74
CA ARG A 219 5.54 -26.00 8.48
C ARG A 219 4.30 -26.89 8.37
N GLU A 220 3.74 -27.32 9.48
CA GLU A 220 2.56 -28.19 9.56
C GLU A 220 1.31 -27.51 8.96
N ILE A 221 1.22 -26.18 9.00
CA ILE A 221 0.08 -25.47 8.40
C ILE A 221 0.21 -25.27 6.89
N TRP A 222 1.42 -25.46 6.29
CA TRP A 222 1.64 -25.29 4.85
C TRP A 222 1.16 -26.48 4.05
N ASN A 223 -0.10 -26.82 4.21
CA ASN A 223 -0.79 -27.94 3.58
C ASN A 223 -1.64 -27.49 2.38
N ASP A 224 -2.26 -28.45 1.69
CA ASP A 224 -3.05 -28.15 0.50
C ASP A 224 -4.33 -27.38 0.80
N GLU A 225 -4.87 -27.50 2.02
CA GLU A 225 -6.03 -26.72 2.46
C GLU A 225 -5.71 -25.24 2.55
N LEU A 226 -4.63 -24.83 3.23
CA LEU A 226 -4.19 -23.43 3.32
C LEU A 226 -3.84 -22.87 1.94
N LYS A 227 -3.11 -23.65 1.12
CA LYS A 227 -2.77 -23.23 -0.25
C LYS A 227 -4.03 -23.02 -1.09
N GLY A 228 -4.97 -23.95 -1.04
CA GLY A 228 -6.26 -23.86 -1.73
C GLY A 228 -7.06 -22.64 -1.30
N ARG A 229 -7.07 -22.34 0.01
CA ARG A 229 -7.70 -21.14 0.56
C ARG A 229 -7.08 -19.85 -0.01
N ILE A 230 -5.75 -19.75 -0.06
CA ILE A 230 -5.06 -18.59 -0.62
C ILE A 230 -5.39 -18.41 -2.11
N TYR A 231 -5.44 -19.49 -2.89
CA TYR A 231 -5.86 -19.43 -4.30
C TYR A 231 -7.29 -18.91 -4.46
N THR A 232 -8.24 -19.46 -3.70
CA THR A 232 -9.64 -19.01 -3.73
C THR A 232 -9.77 -17.53 -3.40
N ILE A 233 -9.02 -17.06 -2.42
CA ILE A 233 -9.02 -15.64 -2.04
C ILE A 233 -8.42 -14.79 -3.14
N ALA A 234 -7.28 -15.19 -3.72
CA ALA A 234 -6.65 -14.45 -4.81
C ALA A 234 -7.58 -14.31 -6.03
N GLU A 235 -8.25 -15.41 -6.42
CA GLU A 235 -9.22 -15.40 -7.52
C GLU A 235 -10.41 -14.48 -7.21
N ARG A 236 -10.93 -14.54 -5.99
CA ARG A 236 -12.04 -13.67 -5.58
C ARG A 236 -11.64 -12.20 -5.56
N MET A 237 -10.45 -11.87 -5.04
CA MET A 237 -9.95 -10.51 -4.99
C MET A 237 -9.71 -9.93 -6.39
N VAL A 238 -9.23 -10.73 -7.35
CA VAL A 238 -9.13 -10.32 -8.76
C VAL A 238 -10.50 -10.05 -9.36
N GLN A 239 -11.52 -10.88 -9.09
CA GLN A 239 -12.90 -10.63 -9.57
C GLN A 239 -13.50 -9.34 -8.98
N LEU A 240 -13.24 -9.05 -7.71
CA LEU A 240 -13.68 -7.82 -7.07
C LEU A 240 -12.97 -6.60 -7.67
N GLU A 241 -11.71 -6.76 -8.01
CA GLU A 241 -10.93 -5.73 -8.68
C GLU A 241 -11.45 -5.45 -10.09
N ASP A 242 -11.83 -6.50 -10.84
CA ASP A 242 -12.47 -6.32 -12.15
C ASP A 242 -13.74 -5.46 -12.06
N LYS A 243 -14.60 -5.70 -11.06
CA LYS A 243 -15.80 -4.89 -10.83
C LYS A 243 -15.48 -3.43 -10.52
N PHE A 244 -14.44 -3.19 -9.72
CA PHE A 244 -14.00 -1.84 -9.39
C PHE A 244 -13.44 -1.13 -10.63
N ILE A 245 -12.64 -1.80 -11.45
CA ILE A 245 -12.11 -1.26 -12.70
C ILE A 245 -13.26 -0.91 -13.65
N ASP A 246 -14.26 -1.80 -13.79
CA ASP A 246 -15.44 -1.54 -14.61
C ASP A 246 -16.24 -0.34 -14.10
N LEU A 247 -16.39 -0.20 -12.78
CA LEU A 247 -17.02 0.97 -12.18
C LEU A 247 -16.25 2.26 -12.49
N ALA A 248 -14.92 2.24 -12.38
CA ALA A 248 -14.09 3.43 -12.62
C ALA A 248 -14.16 3.87 -14.09
N PHE A 249 -14.02 2.95 -15.03
CA PHE A 249 -14.14 3.25 -16.45
C PHE A 249 -15.57 3.60 -16.86
N GLY A 250 -16.59 2.94 -16.30
CA GLY A 250 -17.98 3.11 -16.69
C GLY A 250 -18.14 2.87 -18.19
N VAL A 251 -18.62 3.90 -18.92
CA VAL A 251 -18.77 3.89 -20.37
C VAL A 251 -17.69 4.72 -21.08
N ASN A 252 -16.71 5.21 -20.34
CA ASN A 252 -15.71 6.14 -20.84
C ASN A 252 -14.43 5.39 -21.22
N GLU A 253 -13.85 5.76 -22.35
CA GLU A 253 -12.49 5.35 -22.71
C GLU A 253 -11.50 6.39 -22.14
N MET A 254 -10.33 5.92 -21.74
CA MET A 254 -9.22 6.76 -21.30
C MET A 254 -8.11 6.74 -22.34
N GLU A 255 -7.51 7.90 -22.57
CA GLU A 255 -6.39 8.02 -23.51
C GLU A 255 -5.27 7.05 -23.15
N GLY A 256 -4.97 6.11 -24.07
CA GLY A 256 -3.86 5.17 -23.95
C GLY A 256 -3.98 4.11 -22.84
N LEU A 257 -5.17 3.91 -22.27
CA LEU A 257 -5.42 2.88 -21.26
C LEU A 257 -6.88 2.38 -21.34
N SER A 258 -7.05 1.07 -21.48
CA SER A 258 -8.36 0.43 -21.45
C SER A 258 -8.58 -0.33 -20.11
N SER A 259 -9.85 -0.60 -19.79
CA SER A 259 -10.20 -1.43 -18.63
C SER A 259 -9.57 -2.83 -18.75
N GLU A 260 -9.53 -3.41 -19.94
CA GLU A 260 -8.94 -4.72 -20.20
C GLU A 260 -7.41 -4.74 -19.97
N ASP A 261 -6.71 -3.65 -20.29
CA ASP A 261 -5.28 -3.51 -19.99
C ASP A 261 -5.01 -3.53 -18.49
N VAL A 262 -5.82 -2.78 -17.71
CA VAL A 262 -5.72 -2.74 -16.25
C VAL A 262 -6.05 -4.11 -15.66
N LYS A 263 -7.15 -4.75 -16.06
CA LYS A 263 -7.53 -6.09 -15.60
C LYS A 263 -6.44 -7.13 -15.90
N LYS A 264 -5.84 -7.06 -17.08
CA LYS A 264 -4.73 -7.95 -17.44
C LYS A 264 -3.49 -7.68 -16.58
N TYR A 265 -3.21 -6.42 -16.27
CA TYR A 265 -2.11 -6.07 -15.38
C TYR A 265 -2.34 -6.58 -13.95
N ILE A 266 -3.56 -6.48 -13.44
CA ILE A 266 -3.90 -7.03 -12.11
C ILE A 266 -3.68 -8.55 -12.07
N ARG A 267 -4.04 -9.28 -13.12
CA ARG A 267 -3.74 -10.73 -13.22
C ARG A 267 -2.24 -11.02 -13.27
N TYR A 268 -1.48 -10.18 -13.97
CA TYR A 268 -0.01 -10.27 -13.98
C TYR A 268 0.56 -10.10 -12.57
N ILE A 269 0.12 -9.09 -11.83
CA ILE A 269 0.56 -8.87 -10.44
C ILE A 269 0.11 -10.02 -9.55
N ALA A 270 -1.15 -10.48 -9.64
CA ALA A 270 -1.67 -11.57 -8.83
C ALA A 270 -0.82 -12.85 -8.97
N ASP A 271 -0.42 -13.21 -10.20
CA ASP A 271 0.49 -14.34 -10.44
C ASP A 271 1.84 -14.12 -9.74
N ARG A 272 2.40 -12.93 -9.80
CA ARG A 272 3.67 -12.61 -9.14
C ARG A 272 3.56 -12.68 -7.60
N ARG A 273 2.45 -12.21 -7.03
CA ARG A 273 2.18 -12.30 -5.60
C ARG A 273 2.00 -13.75 -5.14
N LEU A 274 1.27 -14.56 -5.89
CA LEU A 274 1.19 -16.01 -5.62
C LEU A 274 2.58 -16.67 -5.62
N ILE A 275 3.40 -16.38 -6.61
CA ILE A 275 4.77 -16.90 -6.72
C ILE A 275 5.62 -16.42 -5.53
N SER A 276 5.51 -15.16 -5.14
CA SER A 276 6.24 -14.62 -3.99
C SER A 276 5.85 -15.29 -2.66
N LEU A 277 4.60 -15.73 -2.52
CA LEU A 277 4.12 -16.53 -1.38
C LEU A 277 4.56 -18.00 -1.43
N GLY A 278 5.22 -18.46 -2.50
CA GLY A 278 5.65 -19.85 -2.69
C GLY A 278 4.62 -20.73 -3.39
N LEU A 279 3.66 -20.14 -4.07
CA LEU A 279 2.61 -20.80 -4.85
C LEU A 279 2.91 -20.71 -6.35
N LYS A 280 2.06 -21.30 -7.19
CA LYS A 280 2.14 -21.17 -8.65
C LYS A 280 1.17 -20.08 -9.11
N GLY A 281 1.53 -19.35 -10.17
CA GLY A 281 0.60 -18.45 -10.86
C GLY A 281 -0.53 -19.23 -11.54
N VAL A 282 -1.75 -18.72 -11.44
CA VAL A 282 -2.97 -19.35 -11.98
C VAL A 282 -3.59 -18.55 -13.12
N PHE A 283 -3.33 -17.25 -13.21
CA PHE A 283 -3.88 -16.35 -14.24
C PHE A 283 -3.11 -16.40 -15.57
N LYS A 284 -1.92 -17.00 -15.58
CA LYS A 284 -1.10 -17.28 -16.76
C LYS A 284 -0.64 -16.04 -17.54
N VAL A 285 -0.56 -14.88 -16.90
CA VAL A 285 -0.05 -13.65 -17.51
C VAL A 285 1.46 -13.55 -17.25
N LYS A 286 2.26 -14.00 -18.22
CA LYS A 286 3.72 -14.11 -18.07
C LYS A 286 4.48 -12.81 -18.27
N LYS A 287 3.95 -11.90 -19.09
CA LYS A 287 4.62 -10.64 -19.45
C LYS A 287 3.82 -9.46 -18.90
N ASN A 288 4.53 -8.45 -18.43
CA ASN A 288 3.92 -7.19 -18.03
C ASN A 288 3.18 -6.57 -19.23
N PRO A 289 1.85 -6.40 -19.16
CA PRO A 289 1.09 -5.78 -20.26
C PRO A 289 1.26 -4.25 -20.32
N LEU A 290 1.75 -3.62 -19.23
CA LEU A 290 1.91 -2.18 -19.10
C LEU A 290 3.36 -1.84 -18.66
N PRO A 291 4.38 -2.06 -19.52
CA PRO A 291 5.79 -1.85 -19.15
C PRO A 291 6.08 -0.40 -18.74
N TRP A 292 5.36 0.58 -19.27
CA TRP A 292 5.50 2.00 -18.92
C TRP A 292 5.27 2.28 -17.41
N VAL A 293 4.52 1.43 -16.72
CA VAL A 293 4.31 1.56 -15.26
C VAL A 293 5.64 1.38 -14.51
N GLU A 294 6.37 0.32 -14.84
CA GLU A 294 7.71 0.09 -14.27
C GLU A 294 8.70 1.18 -14.65
N GLU A 295 8.61 1.69 -15.88
CA GLU A 295 9.44 2.81 -16.34
C GLU A 295 9.17 4.08 -15.54
N MET A 296 7.91 4.40 -15.25
CA MET A 296 7.54 5.57 -14.43
C MET A 296 7.97 5.43 -12.97
N ILE A 297 7.80 4.25 -12.37
CA ILE A 297 8.18 3.99 -10.98
C ILE A 297 9.70 4.04 -10.79
N ASN A 298 10.45 3.50 -11.76
CA ASN A 298 11.91 3.42 -11.71
C ASN A 298 12.59 4.62 -12.35
N ALA A 299 11.85 5.56 -12.95
CA ALA A 299 12.45 6.77 -13.48
C ALA A 299 13.18 7.49 -12.36
N PRO A 300 14.48 7.82 -12.52
CA PRO A 300 15.16 8.65 -11.54
C PRO A 300 14.34 9.94 -11.43
N THR A 301 13.87 10.25 -10.23
CA THR A 301 13.32 11.57 -9.92
C THR A 301 14.49 12.54 -10.11
N HIS A 302 14.60 13.10 -11.32
CA HIS A 302 15.40 14.29 -11.57
C HIS A 302 14.69 15.46 -10.90
N THR A 303 14.65 15.43 -9.58
CA THR A 303 14.39 16.61 -8.79
C THR A 303 15.55 17.54 -9.10
N ASN A 304 15.23 18.63 -9.79
CA ASN A 304 16.17 19.72 -9.98
C ASN A 304 16.65 20.10 -8.58
N PHE A 305 17.91 19.81 -8.25
CA PHE A 305 18.52 20.11 -6.94
C PHE A 305 18.36 21.60 -6.57
N PHE A 306 18.07 22.46 -7.56
CA PHE A 306 17.82 23.89 -7.41
C PHE A 306 16.34 24.25 -7.23
N GLU A 307 15.39 23.34 -7.48
CA GLU A 307 13.95 23.56 -7.28
C GLU A 307 13.44 22.95 -5.98
N ASN A 308 14.09 21.92 -5.45
CA ASN A 308 13.90 21.52 -4.08
C ASN A 308 14.62 22.53 -3.20
N ARG A 309 13.88 23.31 -2.42
CA ARG A 309 14.43 23.87 -1.20
C ARG A 309 15.11 22.71 -0.51
N ALA A 310 16.44 22.80 -0.30
CA ALA A 310 17.08 22.05 0.75
C ALA A 310 16.27 22.40 2.01
N THR A 311 15.36 21.55 2.40
CA THR A 311 14.86 21.52 3.76
C THR A 311 16.08 21.06 4.54
N ASP A 312 16.96 22.01 4.85
CA ASP A 312 17.81 21.88 6.01
C ASP A 312 16.84 21.42 7.08
N TYR A 313 16.97 20.16 7.43
CA TYR A 313 16.42 19.63 8.65
C TYR A 313 17.11 20.45 9.73
N ALA A 314 16.56 21.62 9.99
CA ALA A 314 16.77 22.26 11.25
C ALA A 314 16.16 21.28 12.25
N LYS A 315 16.97 20.31 12.67
CA LYS A 315 16.75 19.69 13.99
C LYS A 315 16.55 20.89 14.88
N GLY A 316 15.27 21.14 15.25
CA GLY A 316 14.93 22.30 16.04
C GLY A 316 15.92 22.32 17.19
N ALA A 317 16.86 23.22 17.13
CA ALA A 317 17.68 23.50 18.25
C ALA A 317 16.69 23.95 19.30
N LEU A 318 16.39 23.09 20.27
CA LEU A 318 15.77 23.50 21.50
C LEU A 318 16.72 24.57 22.04
N SER A 319 16.41 25.82 21.73
CA SER A 319 17.08 26.97 22.31
C SER A 319 16.47 27.14 23.70
N GLY A 320 17.16 26.69 24.73
CA GLY A 320 16.78 26.77 26.13
C GLY A 320 17.58 25.75 26.92
N ASN A 321 17.90 26.08 28.14
CA ASN A 321 18.49 25.15 29.11
C ASN A 321 17.39 24.27 29.71
N TRP A 322 17.69 22.99 29.96
CA TRP A 322 16.80 22.05 30.64
C TRP A 322 16.27 22.57 32.00
N GLY A 323 16.97 23.54 32.62
CA GLY A 323 16.54 24.22 33.83
C GLY A 323 15.29 25.09 33.65
N ASP A 324 15.03 25.57 32.42
CA ASP A 324 13.91 26.48 32.15
C ASP A 324 12.56 25.72 32.04
N VAL A 325 12.62 24.39 31.87
CA VAL A 325 11.41 23.52 31.74
C VAL A 325 10.77 23.25 33.13
N TRP A 326 11.51 23.40 34.21
CA TRP A 326 11.07 23.04 35.56
C TRP A 326 10.89 24.26 36.47
N ALA A 327 10.92 25.48 35.95
CA ALA A 327 10.80 26.73 36.66
C ALA A 327 9.35 27.28 36.68
N HIS A 328 8.35 26.40 36.91
CA HIS A 328 6.96 26.81 37.19
C HIS A 328 6.38 25.96 38.31
#